data_9ee972d1cdf8d9cbcd085740a89e942a
#
_entry.id   9ee972d1cdf8d9cbcd085740a89e942a
#
_cell.length_a   1.000
_cell.length_b   1.000
_cell.length_c   1.000
_cell.angle_alpha   90.00
_cell.angle_beta   90.00
_cell.angle_gamma   90.00
#
_symmetry.space_group_name_H-M   'P 1'
#
loop_
_entity.id
_entity.type
_entity.pdbx_description
1 polymer ?
#
loop_
_entity_poly.entity_id
_entity_poly.type
_entity_poly.pdbx_seq_one_letter_code
_entity_poly.pdbx_strand_id
1 'polypeptide(L)'
;METVLITGASSGIGYELAKIYAKNGHNLVVVARNKDKMEILRREIFEEISKNIKITVIENDLSLENAAERLYNQVKSEKLKINVLVNNAGVGIYGKFSEFDEETMKRNDAMINLNIKAVVELTRLFLNDMLEDGNGGILNVSSIAAFMPGPLMSTYYASKAFVQSFTEAVREEVKNDVRGKNIRISALCPGPTDTGFEKSSNLEESSLFERLKVMTAKKVAEIGYKDFQKGKAVIIPGIFNRIAVFGTRFLSRKFVVKTAGKLQERKNKN
;
A
#
# COMPACT_ATOMS: atom_id res chain seq x y z
N MET A 1 -8.43 23.55 -0.19
CA MET A 1 -7.21 22.72 -0.44
C MET A 1 -7.45 21.39 0.24
N GLU A 2 -7.39 20.27 -0.50
CA GLU A 2 -7.60 18.93 0.06
C GLU A 2 -6.40 18.47 0.89
N THR A 3 -6.64 17.62 1.88
CA THR A 3 -5.59 17.00 2.70
C THR A 3 -5.53 15.50 2.45
N VAL A 4 -4.34 14.97 2.23
CA VAL A 4 -4.08 13.57 1.94
C VAL A 4 -3.30 12.93 3.09
N LEU A 5 -3.84 11.88 3.68
CA LEU A 5 -3.13 11.07 4.66
C LEU A 5 -2.46 9.88 3.95
N ILE A 6 -1.15 9.72 4.14
CA ILE A 6 -0.36 8.65 3.50
C ILE A 6 0.37 7.86 4.56
N THR A 7 0.05 6.58 4.68
CA THR A 7 0.76 5.65 5.57
C THR A 7 1.98 5.05 4.86
N GLY A 8 3.06 4.78 5.61
CA GLY A 8 4.32 4.28 5.02
C GLY A 8 5.02 5.32 4.14
N ALA A 9 4.89 6.61 4.46
CA ALA A 9 5.42 7.71 3.64
C ALA A 9 6.94 7.91 3.76
N SER A 10 7.64 7.17 4.61
CA SER A 10 9.08 7.34 4.85
C SER A 10 9.99 6.80 3.74
N SER A 11 9.45 6.06 2.76
CA SER A 11 10.20 5.49 1.64
C SER A 11 9.30 4.99 0.51
N GLY A 12 9.89 4.65 -0.63
CA GLY A 12 9.26 3.92 -1.72
C GLY A 12 8.02 4.61 -2.31
N ILE A 13 6.95 3.84 -2.54
CA ILE A 13 5.75 4.32 -3.22
C ILE A 13 5.04 5.42 -2.41
N GLY A 14 4.96 5.28 -1.08
CA GLY A 14 4.33 6.28 -0.21
C GLY A 14 5.07 7.62 -0.23
N TYR A 15 6.39 7.59 -0.22
CA TYR A 15 7.26 8.77 -0.35
C TYR A 15 7.03 9.50 -1.68
N GLU A 16 7.02 8.76 -2.78
CA GLU A 16 6.80 9.33 -4.11
C GLU A 16 5.35 9.84 -4.29
N LEU A 17 4.35 9.15 -3.73
CA LEU A 17 2.98 9.64 -3.71
C LEU A 17 2.87 10.95 -2.94
N ALA A 18 3.55 11.10 -1.79
CA ALA A 18 3.56 12.34 -1.03
C ALA A 18 4.10 13.51 -1.87
N LYS A 19 5.22 13.31 -2.60
CA LYS A 19 5.78 14.32 -3.52
C LYS A 19 4.81 14.67 -4.66
N ILE A 20 4.11 13.67 -5.21
CA ILE A 20 3.13 13.90 -6.29
C ILE A 20 1.91 14.69 -5.78
N TYR A 21 1.35 14.33 -4.62
CA TYR A 21 0.23 15.07 -4.04
C TYR A 21 0.63 16.49 -3.68
N ALA A 22 1.82 16.69 -3.09
CA ALA A 22 2.39 18.01 -2.81
C ALA A 22 2.49 18.89 -4.06
N LYS A 23 3.02 18.33 -5.17
CA LYS A 23 3.14 19.00 -6.46
C LYS A 23 1.79 19.44 -7.03
N ASN A 24 0.72 18.69 -6.70
CA ASN A 24 -0.65 19.03 -7.11
C ASN A 24 -1.39 19.90 -6.08
N GLY A 25 -0.69 20.49 -5.11
CA GLY A 25 -1.23 21.49 -4.20
C GLY A 25 -2.05 20.92 -3.03
N HIS A 26 -1.87 19.65 -2.67
CA HIS A 26 -2.55 19.04 -1.52
C HIS A 26 -1.74 19.21 -0.24
N ASN A 27 -2.43 19.48 0.88
CA ASN A 27 -1.84 19.32 2.20
C ASN A 27 -1.60 17.84 2.49
N LEU A 28 -0.61 17.53 3.34
CA LEU A 28 -0.22 16.16 3.64
C LEU A 28 -0.26 15.87 5.14
N VAL A 29 -0.71 14.67 5.47
CA VAL A 29 -0.44 14.00 6.75
C VAL A 29 0.37 12.75 6.41
N VAL A 30 1.66 12.77 6.75
CA VAL A 30 2.58 11.65 6.47
C VAL A 30 2.78 10.83 7.73
N VAL A 31 2.58 9.52 7.61
CA VAL A 31 2.57 8.59 8.75
C VAL A 31 3.55 7.44 8.51
N ALA A 32 4.49 7.25 9.41
CA ALA A 32 5.40 6.10 9.43
C ALA A 32 6.08 5.96 10.80
N ARG A 33 6.87 4.89 10.99
CA ARG A 33 7.64 4.65 12.21
C ARG A 33 8.91 5.51 12.32
N ASN A 34 9.48 5.91 11.18
CA ASN A 34 10.72 6.69 11.15
C ASN A 34 10.41 8.16 10.92
N LYS A 35 10.37 8.91 12.03
CA LYS A 35 10.09 10.35 12.03
C LYS A 35 11.13 11.14 11.24
N ASP A 36 12.42 10.81 11.40
CA ASP A 36 13.51 11.56 10.76
C ASP A 36 13.41 11.50 9.23
N LYS A 37 13.09 10.33 8.67
CA LYS A 37 12.88 10.19 7.22
C LYS A 37 11.68 10.99 6.73
N MET A 38 10.62 11.09 7.52
CA MET A 38 9.46 11.93 7.17
C MET A 38 9.77 13.43 7.28
N GLU A 39 10.62 13.82 8.22
CA GLU A 39 11.10 15.21 8.33
C GLU A 39 12.04 15.59 7.16
N ILE A 40 12.82 14.64 6.65
CA ILE A 40 13.61 14.82 5.42
C ILE A 40 12.64 15.02 4.23
N LEU A 41 11.64 14.16 4.08
CA LEU A 41 10.61 14.30 3.04
C LEU A 41 9.91 15.67 3.11
N ARG A 42 9.54 16.12 4.32
CA ARG A 42 8.92 17.43 4.53
C ARG A 42 9.80 18.56 4.06
N ARG A 43 11.11 18.52 4.38
CA ARG A 43 12.08 19.53 3.93
C ARG A 43 12.24 19.53 2.42
N GLU A 44 12.43 18.36 1.80
CA GLU A 44 12.53 18.25 0.34
C GLU A 44 11.29 18.81 -0.37
N ILE A 45 10.08 18.47 0.12
CA ILE A 45 8.85 19.01 -0.46
C ILE A 45 8.80 20.52 -0.32
N PHE A 46 9.18 21.06 0.84
CA PHE A 46 9.15 22.51 1.08
C PHE A 46 10.16 23.25 0.21
N GLU A 47 11.36 22.71 0.03
CA GLU A 47 12.44 23.35 -0.71
C GLU A 47 12.26 23.22 -2.23
N GLU A 48 11.88 22.02 -2.71
CA GLU A 48 11.91 21.69 -4.14
C GLU A 48 10.55 21.70 -4.85
N ILE A 49 9.43 21.59 -4.10
CA ILE A 49 8.13 21.35 -4.73
C ILE A 49 7.12 22.46 -4.42
N SER A 50 6.86 22.73 -3.14
CA SER A 50 5.83 23.71 -2.74
C SER A 50 6.03 24.23 -1.32
N LYS A 51 6.01 25.58 -1.19
CA LYS A 51 6.03 26.27 0.11
C LYS A 51 4.62 26.58 0.64
N ASN A 52 3.58 26.34 -0.17
CA ASN A 52 2.22 26.80 0.11
C ASN A 52 1.29 25.72 0.69
N ILE A 53 1.81 24.50 0.95
CA ILE A 53 1.06 23.42 1.54
C ILE A 53 1.47 23.17 2.98
N LYS A 54 0.56 22.61 3.78
CA LYS A 54 0.84 22.14 5.13
C LYS A 54 1.22 20.66 5.11
N ILE A 55 2.28 20.31 5.85
CA ILE A 55 2.72 18.90 5.99
C ILE A 55 2.80 18.60 7.48
N THR A 56 1.92 17.73 7.94
CA THR A 56 1.91 17.18 9.30
C THR A 56 2.62 15.85 9.30
N VAL A 57 3.59 15.67 10.19
CA VAL A 57 4.34 14.44 10.38
C VAL A 57 3.84 13.74 11.63
N ILE A 58 3.35 12.50 11.49
CA ILE A 58 2.87 11.68 12.61
C ILE A 58 3.69 10.40 12.67
N GLU A 59 4.42 10.22 13.76
CA GLU A 59 5.08 8.96 14.05
C GLU A 59 4.07 7.96 14.61
N ASN A 60 3.88 6.83 13.91
CA ASN A 60 2.97 5.77 14.33
C ASN A 60 3.42 4.41 13.78
N ASP A 61 3.41 3.39 14.63
CA ASP A 61 3.55 2.00 14.21
C ASP A 61 2.17 1.34 14.11
N LEU A 62 1.68 1.24 12.88
CA LEU A 62 0.37 0.68 12.57
C LEU A 62 0.30 -0.86 12.73
N SER A 63 1.40 -1.54 13.06
CA SER A 63 1.38 -2.96 13.42
C SER A 63 0.94 -3.24 14.85
N LEU A 64 0.91 -2.19 15.69
CA LEU A 64 0.52 -2.28 17.09
C LEU A 64 -1.00 -2.27 17.25
N GLU A 65 -1.45 -2.86 18.34
CA GLU A 65 -2.88 -2.89 18.70
C GLU A 65 -3.45 -1.48 18.84
N ASN A 66 -4.67 -1.26 18.31
CA ASN A 66 -5.41 0.01 18.34
C ASN A 66 -4.65 1.20 17.71
N ALA A 67 -3.59 0.96 16.91
CA ALA A 67 -2.78 2.01 16.34
C ALA A 67 -3.54 2.84 15.28
N ALA A 68 -4.44 2.21 14.53
CA ALA A 68 -5.30 2.89 13.55
C ALA A 68 -6.27 3.86 14.25
N GLU A 69 -6.88 3.43 15.36
CA GLU A 69 -7.78 4.27 16.15
C GLU A 69 -7.03 5.43 16.80
N ARG A 70 -5.84 5.18 17.37
CA ARG A 70 -5.00 6.27 17.90
C ARG A 70 -4.64 7.30 16.85
N LEU A 71 -4.26 6.85 15.64
CA LEU A 71 -3.98 7.75 14.52
C LEU A 71 -5.20 8.58 14.13
N TYR A 72 -6.35 7.95 14.01
CA TYR A 72 -7.60 8.65 13.68
C TYR A 72 -7.94 9.69 14.73
N ASN A 73 -7.89 9.33 16.02
CA ASN A 73 -8.19 10.25 17.13
C ASN A 73 -7.20 11.42 17.18
N GLN A 74 -5.91 11.20 16.90
CA GLN A 74 -4.92 12.27 16.79
C GLN A 74 -5.28 13.23 15.63
N VAL A 75 -5.56 12.70 14.44
CA VAL A 75 -5.98 13.51 13.28
C VAL A 75 -7.21 14.35 13.60
N LYS A 76 -8.20 13.78 14.29
CA LYS A 76 -9.43 14.50 14.70
C LYS A 76 -9.13 15.57 15.76
N SER A 77 -8.28 15.29 16.75
CA SER A 77 -7.89 16.26 17.79
C SER A 77 -7.15 17.47 17.23
N GLU A 78 -6.35 17.27 16.17
CA GLU A 78 -5.67 18.32 15.41
C GLU A 78 -6.59 19.03 14.41
N LYS A 79 -7.89 18.69 14.38
CA LYS A 79 -8.91 19.24 13.47
C LYS A 79 -8.51 19.13 11.99
N LEU A 80 -7.78 18.08 11.62
CA LEU A 80 -7.40 17.82 10.24
C LEU A 80 -8.53 17.07 9.53
N LYS A 81 -9.05 17.65 8.45
CA LYS A 81 -10.02 17.01 7.57
C LYS A 81 -9.26 16.22 6.49
N ILE A 82 -9.40 14.90 6.46
CA ILE A 82 -8.76 14.05 5.46
C ILE A 82 -9.71 13.80 4.29
N ASN A 83 -9.31 14.26 3.11
CA ASN A 83 -10.07 14.08 1.87
C ASN A 83 -9.64 12.81 1.10
N VAL A 84 -8.37 12.42 1.24
CA VAL A 84 -7.83 11.20 0.63
C VAL A 84 -7.03 10.40 1.64
N LEU A 85 -7.35 9.11 1.76
CA LEU A 85 -6.58 8.15 2.54
C LEU A 85 -5.78 7.26 1.58
N VAL A 86 -4.46 7.18 1.79
CA VAL A 86 -3.57 6.26 1.09
C VAL A 86 -3.04 5.24 2.09
N ASN A 87 -3.64 4.05 2.12
CA ASN A 87 -3.15 2.91 2.88
C ASN A 87 -2.01 2.23 2.11
N ASN A 88 -0.79 2.74 2.31
CA ASN A 88 0.40 2.26 1.61
C ASN A 88 1.35 1.48 2.52
N ALA A 89 1.34 1.71 3.83
CA ALA A 89 2.19 0.96 4.75
C ALA A 89 2.00 -0.55 4.60
N GLY A 90 3.11 -1.28 4.52
CA GLY A 90 3.09 -2.73 4.39
C GLY A 90 4.49 -3.32 4.42
N VAL A 91 4.58 -4.56 4.86
CA VAL A 91 5.83 -5.33 4.93
C VAL A 91 5.58 -6.74 4.40
N GLY A 92 6.65 -7.47 4.12
CA GLY A 92 6.60 -8.88 3.75
C GLY A 92 7.51 -9.71 4.64
N ILE A 93 7.35 -11.03 4.58
CA ILE A 93 8.25 -12.00 5.20
C ILE A 93 8.53 -13.09 4.19
N TYR A 94 9.81 -13.36 3.97
CA TYR A 94 10.28 -14.39 3.06
C TYR A 94 10.85 -15.57 3.85
N GLY A 95 10.48 -16.78 3.46
CA GLY A 95 10.95 -18.03 4.04
C GLY A 95 9.91 -19.14 3.94
N LYS A 96 10.32 -20.38 4.20
CA LYS A 96 9.38 -21.50 4.31
C LYS A 96 8.57 -21.37 5.61
N PHE A 97 7.26 -21.43 5.50
CA PHE A 97 6.35 -21.25 6.63
C PHE A 97 6.61 -22.26 7.76
N SER A 98 6.97 -23.51 7.41
CA SER A 98 7.31 -24.56 8.38
C SER A 98 8.62 -24.32 9.13
N GLU A 99 9.45 -23.39 8.68
CA GLU A 99 10.75 -23.04 9.29
C GLU A 99 10.67 -21.72 10.11
N PHE A 100 9.48 -21.13 10.26
CA PHE A 100 9.32 -19.93 11.06
C PHE A 100 9.50 -20.25 12.55
N ASP A 101 10.49 -19.60 13.15
CA ASP A 101 10.70 -19.60 14.60
C ASP A 101 9.74 -18.62 15.31
N GLU A 102 9.82 -18.56 16.62
CA GLU A 102 8.96 -17.71 17.44
C GLU A 102 9.10 -16.20 17.08
N GLU A 103 10.31 -15.74 16.78
CA GLU A 103 10.55 -14.35 16.40
C GLU A 103 9.93 -14.04 15.04
N THR A 104 10.11 -14.95 14.07
CA THR A 104 9.50 -14.80 12.74
C THR A 104 7.98 -14.85 12.81
N MET A 105 7.40 -15.68 13.70
CA MET A 105 5.95 -15.70 13.92
C MET A 105 5.44 -14.38 14.53
N LYS A 106 6.13 -13.77 15.49
CA LYS A 106 5.80 -12.44 16.00
C LYS A 106 5.85 -11.37 14.89
N ARG A 107 6.85 -11.43 14.02
CA ARG A 107 6.93 -10.55 12.83
C ARG A 107 5.79 -10.82 11.84
N ASN A 108 5.38 -12.07 11.67
CA ASN A 108 4.25 -12.45 10.83
C ASN A 108 2.93 -11.88 11.36
N ASP A 109 2.70 -11.91 12.67
CA ASP A 109 1.52 -11.32 13.30
C ASP A 109 1.51 -9.79 13.13
N ALA A 110 2.66 -9.14 13.34
CA ALA A 110 2.81 -7.70 13.09
C ALA A 110 2.54 -7.36 11.61
N MET A 111 2.96 -8.21 10.66
CA MET A 111 2.65 -8.04 9.23
C MET A 111 1.14 -8.15 8.96
N ILE A 112 0.45 -9.12 9.57
CA ILE A 112 -1.00 -9.28 9.43
C ILE A 112 -1.72 -8.05 9.98
N ASN A 113 -1.32 -7.58 11.15
CA ASN A 113 -1.87 -6.37 11.76
C ASN A 113 -1.68 -5.14 10.85
N LEU A 114 -0.48 -4.95 10.30
CA LEU A 114 -0.17 -3.81 9.43
C LEU A 114 -0.88 -3.92 8.08
N ASN A 115 -0.74 -5.07 7.40
CA ASN A 115 -1.22 -5.23 6.03
C ASN A 115 -2.73 -5.42 5.91
N ILE A 116 -3.39 -5.92 6.97
CA ILE A 116 -4.83 -6.23 6.96
C ILE A 116 -5.59 -5.37 7.96
N LYS A 117 -5.34 -5.55 9.28
CA LYS A 117 -6.13 -4.94 10.34
C LYS A 117 -6.12 -3.41 10.24
N ALA A 118 -4.93 -2.81 10.14
CA ALA A 118 -4.79 -1.36 10.00
C ALA A 118 -5.49 -0.82 8.75
N VAL A 119 -5.40 -1.53 7.60
CA VAL A 119 -6.09 -1.12 6.36
C VAL A 119 -7.60 -1.13 6.54
N VAL A 120 -8.16 -2.17 7.16
CA VAL A 120 -9.60 -2.28 7.41
C VAL A 120 -10.08 -1.18 8.35
N GLU A 121 -9.38 -1.00 9.49
CA GLU A 121 -9.76 -0.01 10.51
C GLU A 121 -9.66 1.43 9.99
N LEU A 122 -8.55 1.80 9.34
CA LEU A 122 -8.40 3.14 8.76
C LEU A 122 -9.41 3.39 7.64
N THR A 123 -9.63 2.39 6.76
CA THR A 123 -10.65 2.50 5.71
C THR A 123 -12.01 2.77 6.32
N ARG A 124 -12.43 2.02 7.35
CA ARG A 124 -13.73 2.20 8.02
C ARG A 124 -13.86 3.59 8.65
N LEU A 125 -12.84 4.01 9.40
CA LEU A 125 -12.88 5.27 10.15
C LEU A 125 -12.96 6.48 9.21
N PHE A 126 -12.09 6.57 8.22
CA PHE A 126 -12.08 7.70 7.29
C PHE A 126 -13.17 7.63 6.21
N LEU A 127 -13.64 6.43 5.84
CA LEU A 127 -14.77 6.29 4.93
C LEU A 127 -16.06 6.87 5.52
N ASN A 128 -16.29 6.67 6.82
CA ASN A 128 -17.45 7.26 7.49
C ASN A 128 -17.44 8.79 7.40
N ASP A 129 -16.30 9.42 7.69
CA ASP A 129 -16.15 10.89 7.52
C ASP A 129 -16.39 11.31 6.07
N MET A 130 -15.86 10.56 5.09
CA MET A 130 -16.03 10.85 3.67
C MET A 130 -17.49 10.70 3.20
N LEU A 131 -18.23 9.72 3.75
CA LEU A 131 -19.66 9.53 3.47
C LEU A 131 -20.51 10.67 4.05
N GLU A 132 -20.16 11.18 5.24
CA GLU A 132 -20.81 12.37 5.83
C GLU A 132 -20.54 13.61 4.98
N ASP A 133 -19.32 13.77 4.46
CA ASP A 133 -18.93 14.87 3.58
C ASP A 133 -19.45 14.72 2.14
N GLY A 134 -19.88 13.53 1.73
CA GLY A 134 -20.30 13.22 0.36
C GLY A 134 -19.19 13.27 -0.69
N ASN A 135 -17.90 13.31 -0.26
CA ASN A 135 -16.74 13.41 -1.14
C ASN A 135 -15.48 12.84 -0.47
N GLY A 136 -14.63 12.17 -1.27
CA GLY A 136 -13.37 11.67 -0.75
C GLY A 136 -12.69 10.65 -1.66
N GLY A 137 -11.66 10.02 -1.12
CA GLY A 137 -10.99 8.95 -1.85
C GLY A 137 -10.13 8.06 -0.97
N ILE A 138 -10.10 6.76 -1.31
CA ILE A 138 -9.27 5.76 -0.62
C ILE A 138 -8.45 4.99 -1.65
N LEU A 139 -7.14 4.99 -1.49
CA LEU A 139 -6.19 4.22 -2.28
C LEU A 139 -5.53 3.18 -1.39
N ASN A 140 -5.90 1.92 -1.55
CA ASN A 140 -5.28 0.80 -0.84
C ASN A 140 -4.16 0.19 -1.69
N VAL A 141 -2.94 0.14 -1.17
CA VAL A 141 -1.80 -0.45 -1.87
C VAL A 141 -1.75 -1.95 -1.60
N SER A 142 -2.22 -2.71 -2.59
CA SER A 142 -2.11 -4.15 -2.67
C SER A 142 -0.82 -4.57 -3.39
N SER A 143 -0.87 -5.54 -4.28
CA SER A 143 0.23 -6.05 -5.11
C SER A 143 -0.32 -6.94 -6.23
N ILE A 144 0.45 -7.20 -7.28
CA ILE A 144 0.15 -8.32 -8.20
C ILE A 144 0.18 -9.67 -7.47
N ALA A 145 0.84 -9.77 -6.32
CA ALA A 145 0.80 -10.93 -5.42
C ALA A 145 -0.62 -11.31 -4.97
N ALA A 146 -1.57 -10.36 -5.03
CA ALA A 146 -2.97 -10.59 -4.68
C ALA A 146 -3.70 -11.57 -5.61
N PHE A 147 -3.19 -11.77 -6.82
CA PHE A 147 -3.88 -12.55 -7.85
C PHE A 147 -3.43 -14.01 -7.95
N MET A 148 -2.50 -14.42 -7.08
CA MET A 148 -1.96 -15.79 -7.10
C MET A 148 -1.44 -16.20 -5.71
N PRO A 149 -1.41 -17.50 -5.38
CA PRO A 149 -0.72 -17.97 -4.18
C PRO A 149 0.80 -17.89 -4.37
N GLY A 150 1.55 -17.49 -3.33
CA GLY A 150 3.00 -17.33 -3.37
C GLY A 150 3.73 -18.17 -2.33
N PRO A 151 4.28 -19.36 -2.70
CA PRO A 151 5.18 -20.09 -1.84
C PRO A 151 6.36 -19.22 -1.38
N LEU A 152 6.90 -19.48 -0.20
CA LEU A 152 7.95 -18.70 0.47
C LEU A 152 7.55 -17.30 0.95
N MET A 153 6.35 -16.82 0.57
CA MET A 153 5.75 -15.58 1.06
C MET A 153 4.23 -15.74 1.30
N SER A 154 3.83 -16.91 1.77
CA SER A 154 2.43 -17.33 1.83
C SER A 154 1.50 -16.33 2.51
N THR A 155 1.86 -15.86 3.71
CA THR A 155 1.06 -14.89 4.48
C THR A 155 1.02 -13.52 3.81
N TYR A 156 2.14 -13.07 3.22
CA TYR A 156 2.17 -11.81 2.47
C TYR A 156 1.21 -11.83 1.29
N TYR A 157 1.27 -12.86 0.43
CA TYR A 157 0.38 -13.00 -0.72
C TYR A 157 -1.08 -13.07 -0.28
N ALA A 158 -1.37 -13.83 0.77
CA ALA A 158 -2.71 -13.89 1.35
C ALA A 158 -3.18 -12.52 1.86
N SER A 159 -2.31 -11.74 2.53
CA SER A 159 -2.63 -10.40 3.01
C SER A 159 -2.96 -9.43 1.85
N LYS A 160 -2.22 -9.52 0.75
CA LYS A 160 -2.48 -8.67 -0.43
C LYS A 160 -3.73 -9.09 -1.20
N ALA A 161 -4.04 -10.40 -1.23
CA ALA A 161 -5.30 -10.91 -1.77
C ALA A 161 -6.51 -10.42 -0.94
N PHE A 162 -6.37 -10.41 0.40
CA PHE A 162 -7.37 -9.82 1.29
C PHE A 162 -7.62 -8.35 0.96
N VAL A 163 -6.56 -7.53 0.91
CA VAL A 163 -6.67 -6.09 0.61
C VAL A 163 -7.32 -5.84 -0.73
N GLN A 164 -6.97 -6.63 -1.75
CA GLN A 164 -7.57 -6.53 -3.08
C GLN A 164 -9.07 -6.80 -3.05
N SER A 165 -9.47 -7.95 -2.51
CA SER A 165 -10.87 -8.38 -2.42
C SER A 165 -11.70 -7.41 -1.57
N PHE A 166 -11.16 -7.01 -0.41
CA PHE A 166 -11.78 -6.03 0.49
C PHE A 166 -12.03 -4.69 -0.22
N THR A 167 -11.02 -4.19 -0.95
CA THR A 167 -11.12 -2.89 -1.63
C THR A 167 -12.18 -2.90 -2.72
N GLU A 168 -12.28 -3.97 -3.51
CA GLU A 168 -13.28 -4.11 -4.56
C GLU A 168 -14.69 -4.22 -3.98
N ALA A 169 -14.86 -4.97 -2.87
CA ALA A 169 -16.14 -5.10 -2.18
C ALA A 169 -16.63 -3.76 -1.61
N VAL A 170 -15.79 -3.08 -0.81
CA VAL A 170 -16.12 -1.76 -0.22
C VAL A 170 -16.41 -0.72 -1.30
N ARG A 171 -15.66 -0.75 -2.41
CA ARG A 171 -15.95 0.13 -3.56
C ARG A 171 -17.37 -0.06 -4.08
N GLU A 172 -17.83 -1.30 -4.24
CA GLU A 172 -19.15 -1.57 -4.78
C GLU A 172 -20.25 -1.20 -3.78
N GLU A 173 -20.04 -1.44 -2.48
CA GLU A 173 -20.94 -0.98 -1.42
C GLU A 173 -21.11 0.54 -1.45
N VAL A 174 -19.99 1.29 -1.54
CA VAL A 174 -20.00 2.76 -1.56
C VAL A 174 -20.67 3.32 -2.82
N LYS A 175 -20.53 2.67 -3.97
CA LYS A 175 -21.22 3.09 -5.21
C LYS A 175 -22.73 2.99 -5.11
N ASN A 176 -23.22 2.03 -4.31
CA ASN A 176 -24.66 1.81 -4.08
C ASN A 176 -25.22 2.71 -2.96
N ASP A 177 -24.37 3.43 -2.22
CA ASP A 177 -24.78 4.47 -1.25
C ASP A 177 -24.90 5.82 -1.95
N VAL A 178 -26.03 6.49 -1.76
CA VAL A 178 -26.29 7.83 -2.34
C VAL A 178 -25.25 8.86 -1.93
N ARG A 179 -24.65 8.72 -0.74
CA ARG A 179 -23.59 9.59 -0.21
C ARG A 179 -22.23 9.29 -0.86
N GLY A 180 -22.07 8.11 -1.45
CA GLY A 180 -20.82 7.61 -2.02
C GLY A 180 -20.51 8.06 -3.43
N LYS A 181 -21.39 8.82 -4.09
CA LYS A 181 -21.28 9.21 -5.52
C LYS A 181 -19.94 9.81 -5.92
N ASN A 182 -19.34 10.63 -5.04
CA ASN A 182 -18.08 11.32 -5.29
C ASN A 182 -16.91 10.71 -4.54
N ILE A 183 -17.07 9.50 -3.99
CA ILE A 183 -16.01 8.79 -3.26
C ILE A 183 -15.32 7.81 -4.21
N ARG A 184 -14.00 7.97 -4.38
CA ARG A 184 -13.16 7.08 -5.19
C ARG A 184 -12.49 6.05 -4.30
N ILE A 185 -12.68 4.77 -4.58
CA ILE A 185 -11.98 3.69 -3.90
C ILE A 185 -11.24 2.86 -4.94
N SER A 186 -9.94 2.64 -4.73
CA SER A 186 -9.07 1.96 -5.68
C SER A 186 -8.05 1.06 -4.98
N ALA A 187 -7.74 -0.07 -5.60
CA ALA A 187 -6.60 -0.90 -5.25
C ALA A 187 -5.44 -0.63 -6.21
N LEU A 188 -4.28 -0.23 -5.67
CA LEU A 188 -3.03 -0.16 -6.43
C LEU A 188 -2.27 -1.47 -6.26
N CYS A 189 -2.02 -2.16 -7.38
CA CYS A 189 -1.41 -3.48 -7.42
C CYS A 189 -0.07 -3.44 -8.20
N PRO A 190 1.00 -2.93 -7.57
CA PRO A 190 2.31 -2.91 -8.21
C PRO A 190 2.89 -4.32 -8.34
N GLY A 191 3.75 -4.51 -9.35
CA GLY A 191 4.71 -5.61 -9.41
C GLY A 191 5.96 -5.31 -8.57
N PRO A 192 7.06 -6.05 -8.76
CA PRO A 192 8.33 -5.76 -8.13
C PRO A 192 8.74 -4.31 -8.37
N THR A 193 9.01 -3.60 -7.29
CA THR A 193 9.26 -2.15 -7.29
C THR A 193 10.44 -1.83 -6.40
N ASP A 194 11.36 -1.01 -6.89
CA ASP A 194 12.50 -0.54 -6.12
C ASP A 194 12.06 0.45 -5.03
N THR A 195 11.96 -0.04 -3.79
CA THR A 195 11.37 0.70 -2.66
C THR A 195 12.08 0.47 -1.33
N GLY A 196 13.07 -0.41 -1.26
CA GLY A 196 13.64 -0.93 -0.02
C GLY A 196 12.77 -2.02 0.64
N PHE A 197 11.64 -2.41 0.03
CA PHE A 197 10.80 -3.54 0.48
C PHE A 197 11.58 -4.86 0.45
N GLU A 198 12.48 -5.04 -0.52
CA GLU A 198 13.34 -6.21 -0.65
C GLU A 198 14.14 -6.45 0.63
N LYS A 199 14.81 -5.41 1.15
CA LYS A 199 15.57 -5.47 2.41
C LYS A 199 14.68 -5.74 3.62
N SER A 200 13.57 -5.01 3.73
CA SER A 200 12.68 -5.12 4.89
C SER A 200 11.95 -6.46 4.99
N SER A 201 11.87 -7.21 3.88
CA SER A 201 11.17 -8.49 3.77
C SER A 201 12.11 -9.71 3.69
N ASN A 202 13.44 -9.51 3.82
CA ASN A 202 14.48 -10.52 3.59
C ASN A 202 14.42 -11.15 2.19
N LEU A 203 13.92 -10.42 1.20
CA LEU A 203 13.79 -10.86 -0.20
C LEU A 203 15.12 -10.80 -0.97
N GLU A 204 16.20 -10.31 -0.36
CA GLU A 204 17.53 -10.32 -0.96
C GLU A 204 18.02 -11.73 -1.31
N GLU A 205 17.49 -12.74 -0.60
CA GLU A 205 17.74 -14.15 -0.90
C GLU A 205 16.91 -14.70 -2.07
N SER A 206 15.85 -14.00 -2.49
CA SER A 206 14.98 -14.43 -3.58
C SER A 206 15.54 -14.01 -4.94
N SER A 207 15.39 -14.86 -5.94
CA SER A 207 15.72 -14.53 -7.32
C SER A 207 14.64 -13.67 -8.03
N LEU A 208 13.57 -13.31 -7.34
CA LEU A 208 12.42 -12.59 -7.92
C LEU A 208 12.83 -11.28 -8.61
N PHE A 209 13.63 -10.45 -7.92
CA PHE A 209 14.05 -9.14 -8.42
C PHE A 209 15.06 -9.22 -9.57
N GLU A 210 15.77 -10.34 -9.71
CA GLU A 210 16.67 -10.58 -10.85
C GLU A 210 15.92 -11.06 -12.09
N ARG A 211 14.82 -11.83 -11.88
CA ARG A 211 14.06 -12.47 -12.96
C ARG A 211 12.97 -11.57 -13.55
N LEU A 212 12.52 -10.57 -12.80
CA LEU A 212 11.42 -9.72 -13.22
C LEU A 212 11.89 -8.27 -13.45
N LYS A 213 11.24 -7.59 -14.38
CA LYS A 213 11.49 -6.17 -14.63
C LYS A 213 10.98 -5.34 -13.46
N VAL A 214 11.90 -4.78 -12.68
CA VAL A 214 11.62 -3.91 -11.55
C VAL A 214 11.24 -2.51 -12.05
N MET A 215 10.17 -1.94 -11.51
CA MET A 215 9.78 -0.55 -11.77
C MET A 215 10.29 0.35 -10.64
N THR A 216 10.58 1.62 -10.96
CA THR A 216 10.90 2.60 -9.92
C THR A 216 9.64 2.97 -9.13
N ALA A 217 9.81 3.26 -7.82
CA ALA A 217 8.73 3.73 -6.96
C ALA A 217 8.02 4.97 -7.53
N LYS A 218 8.79 5.91 -8.09
CA LYS A 218 8.29 7.11 -8.76
C LYS A 218 7.32 6.76 -9.89
N LYS A 219 7.70 5.83 -10.78
CA LYS A 219 6.85 5.45 -11.92
C LYS A 219 5.57 4.76 -11.48
N VAL A 220 5.64 3.91 -10.46
CA VAL A 220 4.47 3.27 -9.87
C VAL A 220 3.54 4.32 -9.25
N ALA A 221 4.08 5.27 -8.49
CA ALA A 221 3.32 6.35 -7.86
C ALA A 221 2.64 7.27 -8.88
N GLU A 222 3.33 7.65 -9.97
CA GLU A 222 2.76 8.45 -11.07
C GLU A 222 1.54 7.76 -11.71
N ILE A 223 1.66 6.46 -12.02
CA ILE A 223 0.56 5.68 -12.59
C ILE A 223 -0.57 5.54 -11.57
N GLY A 224 -0.22 5.21 -10.32
CA GLY A 224 -1.15 5.07 -9.20
C GLY A 224 -1.98 6.34 -9.01
N TYR A 225 -1.35 7.49 -8.88
CA TYR A 225 -2.00 8.78 -8.76
C TYR A 225 -2.92 9.07 -9.95
N LYS A 226 -2.38 9.03 -11.17
CA LYS A 226 -3.13 9.33 -12.40
C LYS A 226 -4.38 8.47 -12.56
N ASP A 227 -4.26 7.17 -12.33
CA ASP A 227 -5.36 6.24 -12.53
C ASP A 227 -6.36 6.26 -11.35
N PHE A 228 -5.91 6.58 -10.14
CA PHE A 228 -6.77 6.87 -8.98
C PHE A 228 -7.64 8.11 -9.23
N GLN A 229 -7.06 9.19 -9.75
CA GLN A 229 -7.83 10.40 -10.11
C GLN A 229 -8.92 10.13 -11.15
N LYS A 230 -8.72 9.12 -12.02
CA LYS A 230 -9.72 8.66 -12.99
C LYS A 230 -10.76 7.70 -12.39
N GLY A 231 -10.67 7.38 -11.12
CA GLY A 231 -11.59 6.47 -10.43
C GLY A 231 -11.50 5.02 -10.87
N LYS A 232 -10.34 4.54 -11.38
CA LYS A 232 -10.14 3.12 -11.72
C LYS A 232 -10.20 2.25 -10.46
N ALA A 233 -10.96 1.15 -10.51
CA ALA A 233 -11.10 0.22 -9.39
C ALA A 233 -9.78 -0.47 -9.05
N VAL A 234 -9.14 -1.07 -10.05
CA VAL A 234 -7.89 -1.81 -9.93
C VAL A 234 -6.84 -1.18 -10.84
N ILE A 235 -5.71 -0.80 -10.24
CA ILE A 235 -4.60 -0.11 -10.92
C ILE A 235 -3.40 -1.05 -10.91
N ILE A 236 -3.03 -1.58 -12.07
CA ILE A 236 -1.87 -2.46 -12.23
C ILE A 236 -0.83 -1.74 -13.09
N PRO A 237 0.25 -1.18 -12.48
CA PRO A 237 1.31 -0.52 -13.22
C PRO A 237 2.10 -1.51 -14.07
N GLY A 238 2.33 -1.16 -15.35
CA GLY A 238 3.11 -1.94 -16.31
C GLY A 238 2.29 -2.97 -17.10
N ILE A 239 2.53 -2.98 -18.42
CA ILE A 239 1.79 -3.86 -19.31
C ILE A 239 2.07 -5.35 -19.05
N PHE A 240 3.31 -5.71 -18.74
CA PHE A 240 3.69 -7.09 -18.42
C PHE A 240 2.98 -7.59 -17.16
N ASN A 241 2.86 -6.74 -16.13
CA ASN A 241 2.13 -7.08 -14.90
C ASN A 241 0.65 -7.32 -15.20
N ARG A 242 0.03 -6.49 -16.05
CA ARG A 242 -1.37 -6.67 -16.49
C ARG A 242 -1.57 -7.99 -17.22
N ILE A 243 -0.68 -8.32 -18.17
CA ILE A 243 -0.73 -9.57 -18.92
C ILE A 243 -0.56 -10.76 -17.95
N ALA A 244 0.41 -10.71 -17.04
CA ALA A 244 0.64 -11.77 -16.07
C ALA A 244 -0.60 -12.01 -15.18
N VAL A 245 -1.17 -10.93 -14.61
CA VAL A 245 -2.40 -11.02 -13.80
C VAL A 245 -3.58 -11.55 -14.62
N PHE A 246 -3.78 -11.06 -15.83
CA PHE A 246 -4.86 -11.54 -16.70
C PHE A 246 -4.69 -13.03 -17.04
N GLY A 247 -3.46 -13.46 -17.31
CA GLY A 247 -3.12 -14.85 -17.61
C GLY A 247 -3.48 -15.83 -16.51
N THR A 248 -3.42 -15.41 -15.22
CA THR A 248 -3.80 -16.30 -14.10
C THR A 248 -5.24 -16.81 -14.18
N ARG A 249 -6.13 -16.12 -14.89
CA ARG A 249 -7.54 -16.50 -15.08
C ARG A 249 -7.72 -17.73 -15.98
N PHE A 250 -6.76 -18.00 -16.87
CA PHE A 250 -6.83 -19.08 -17.85
C PHE A 250 -5.95 -20.27 -17.48
N LEU A 251 -5.13 -20.15 -16.43
CA LEU A 251 -4.20 -21.17 -16.00
C LEU A 251 -4.76 -21.96 -14.79
N SER A 252 -4.45 -23.25 -14.71
CA SER A 252 -4.82 -24.01 -13.53
C SER A 252 -4.13 -23.46 -12.27
N ARG A 253 -4.83 -23.45 -11.12
CA ARG A 253 -4.23 -22.98 -9.85
C ARG A 253 -2.92 -23.71 -9.52
N LYS A 254 -2.83 -25.01 -9.81
CA LYS A 254 -1.62 -25.81 -9.60
C LYS A 254 -0.43 -25.27 -10.42
N PHE A 255 -0.66 -24.91 -11.68
CA PHE A 255 0.38 -24.32 -12.54
C PHE A 255 0.82 -22.95 -12.01
N VAL A 256 -0.13 -22.08 -11.65
CA VAL A 256 0.15 -20.74 -11.13
C VAL A 256 0.97 -20.80 -9.84
N VAL A 257 0.59 -21.65 -8.87
CA VAL A 257 1.33 -21.85 -7.60
C VAL A 257 2.76 -22.32 -7.86
N LYS A 258 2.93 -23.32 -8.74
CA LYS A 258 4.26 -23.87 -9.07
C LYS A 258 5.15 -22.81 -9.73
N THR A 259 4.59 -22.01 -10.62
CA THR A 259 5.32 -20.93 -11.32
C THR A 259 5.71 -19.82 -10.35
N ALA A 260 4.78 -19.38 -9.49
CA ALA A 260 5.06 -18.39 -8.46
C ALA A 260 6.15 -18.87 -7.48
N GLY A 261 6.11 -20.15 -7.07
CA GLY A 261 7.15 -20.74 -6.23
C GLY A 261 8.53 -20.73 -6.89
N LYS A 262 8.62 -21.12 -8.16
CA LYS A 262 9.88 -21.08 -8.90
C LYS A 262 10.47 -19.67 -9.05
N LEU A 263 9.61 -18.64 -9.22
CA LEU A 263 10.06 -17.24 -9.29
C LEU A 263 10.62 -16.75 -7.96
N GLN A 264 10.22 -17.37 -6.85
CA GLN A 264 10.62 -16.97 -5.50
C GLN A 264 11.72 -17.87 -4.91
N GLU A 265 12.20 -18.88 -5.64
CA GLU A 265 13.29 -19.73 -5.17
C GLU A 265 14.49 -18.89 -4.73
N ARG A 266 15.23 -19.40 -3.74
CA ARG A 266 16.48 -18.77 -3.28
C ARG A 266 17.48 -18.67 -4.43
N LYS A 267 18.27 -17.59 -4.42
CA LYS A 267 19.43 -17.47 -5.31
C LYS A 267 20.35 -18.66 -5.05
N ASN A 268 20.75 -19.33 -6.12
CA ASN A 268 21.84 -20.31 -5.98
C ASN A 268 23.08 -19.54 -5.52
N LYS A 269 23.56 -19.82 -4.31
CA LYS A 269 24.89 -19.39 -3.89
C LYS A 269 25.87 -20.21 -4.74
N ASN A 270 26.37 -19.64 -5.85
CA ASN A 270 27.56 -20.14 -6.51
C ASN A 270 28.78 -19.75 -5.68
#